data_1a978082a6d671d088f7e269eb33557c
#
_entry.id   1a978082a6d671d088f7e269eb33557c
#
_cell.length_a   1.000
_cell.length_b   1.000
_cell.length_c   1.000
_cell.angle_alpha   90.00
_cell.angle_beta   90.00
_cell.angle_gamma   90.00
#
_symmetry.space_group_name_H-M   'P 1'
#
loop_
_entity.id
_entity.type
_entity.pdbx_description
1 polymer ?
#
loop_
_entity_poly.entity_id
_entity_poly.type
_entity_poly.pdbx_seq_one_letter_code
_entity_poly.pdbx_strand_id
1 'polypeptide(L)'
;MLSKKLLYRAACLAALLFVFACGGGDDDGRRLGEVIVGTWQRGWGEGDVVIEGNTDLRPENFAYDQFVFNDDGSYNGMVRNGTFIAYDTHGSVIFEGKYQCDNHNMKLEPNGEGKMLAQVVYFTDDTLKLRYENEEYNITVTFIVRKI
;
A
#
# COMPACT_ATOMS: atom_id res chain seq x y z
N MET A 1 25.52 -14.39 -12.98
CA MET A 1 24.87 -14.10 -11.69
C MET A 1 25.38 -12.83 -11.02
N LEU A 2 26.69 -12.58 -11.01
CA LEU A 2 27.25 -11.34 -10.46
C LEU A 2 26.85 -10.09 -11.25
N SER A 3 26.73 -10.20 -12.58
CA SER A 3 26.33 -9.09 -13.44
C SER A 3 24.88 -8.66 -13.24
N LYS A 4 23.97 -9.58 -12.90
CA LYS A 4 22.57 -9.28 -12.61
C LYS A 4 22.42 -8.56 -11.27
N LYS A 5 23.22 -8.93 -10.27
CA LYS A 5 23.23 -8.22 -8.98
C LYS A 5 23.83 -6.83 -9.09
N LEU A 6 24.82 -6.64 -9.94
CA LEU A 6 25.41 -5.33 -10.20
C LEU A 6 24.45 -4.43 -10.97
N LEU A 7 23.76 -4.96 -11.98
CA LEU A 7 22.73 -4.24 -12.73
C LEU A 7 21.54 -3.86 -11.83
N TYR A 8 21.17 -4.74 -10.94
CA TYR A 8 20.11 -4.49 -9.99
C TYR A 8 20.49 -3.39 -8.99
N ARG A 9 21.73 -3.40 -8.52
CA ARG A 9 22.24 -2.36 -7.62
C ARG A 9 22.38 -1.01 -8.33
N ALA A 10 22.82 -1.01 -9.57
CA ALA A 10 22.92 0.20 -10.37
C ALA A 10 21.53 0.76 -10.73
N ALA A 11 20.58 -0.12 -11.03
CA ALA A 11 19.19 0.28 -11.29
C ALA A 11 18.50 0.80 -10.02
N CYS A 12 18.78 0.22 -8.86
CA CYS A 12 18.29 0.73 -7.59
C CYS A 12 18.88 2.10 -7.23
N LEU A 13 20.15 2.33 -7.54
CA LEU A 13 20.80 3.62 -7.33
C LEU A 13 20.24 4.68 -8.29
N ALA A 14 20.01 4.33 -9.54
CA ALA A 14 19.41 5.23 -10.52
C ALA A 14 17.94 5.54 -10.16
N ALA A 15 17.21 4.54 -9.65
CA ALA A 15 15.86 4.73 -9.17
C ALA A 15 15.81 5.62 -7.92
N LEU A 16 16.78 5.48 -7.03
CA LEU A 16 16.92 6.36 -5.85
C LEU A 16 17.19 7.80 -6.24
N LEU A 17 18.05 8.03 -7.23
CA LEU A 17 18.32 9.36 -7.76
C LEU A 17 17.09 9.95 -8.45
N PHE A 18 16.33 9.13 -9.14
CA PHE A 18 15.10 9.54 -9.82
C PHE A 18 13.99 9.86 -8.80
N VAL A 19 13.87 9.04 -7.76
CA VAL A 19 12.93 9.28 -6.65
C VAL A 19 13.32 10.55 -5.90
N PHE A 20 14.61 10.84 -5.78
CA PHE A 20 15.07 12.07 -5.15
C PHE A 20 14.74 13.31 -6.00
N ALA A 21 14.80 13.21 -7.32
CA ALA A 21 14.39 14.27 -8.23
C ALA A 21 12.88 14.45 -8.26
N CYS A 22 12.11 13.34 -8.13
CA CYS A 22 10.67 13.36 -7.98
C CYS A 22 10.24 13.71 -6.55
N GLY A 23 11.07 13.47 -5.55
CA GLY A 23 10.85 13.87 -4.16
C GLY A 23 10.76 15.36 -3.96
N GLY A 24 11.37 16.15 -4.86
CA GLY A 24 11.16 17.58 -4.94
C GLY A 24 9.74 17.94 -5.42
N GLY A 25 9.04 16.98 -6.01
CA GLY A 25 7.65 17.13 -6.45
C GLY A 25 6.61 16.65 -5.46
N ASP A 26 6.99 16.05 -4.34
CA ASP A 26 6.12 15.82 -3.18
C ASP A 26 5.93 17.15 -2.46
N ASP A 27 5.30 17.99 -3.16
CA ASP A 27 5.23 19.42 -3.20
C ASP A 27 4.91 20.05 -1.87
N ASP A 28 4.23 19.34 -1.02
CA ASP A 28 3.75 19.88 0.24
C ASP A 28 4.58 19.38 1.43
N GLY A 29 5.64 18.59 1.18
CA GLY A 29 6.39 17.95 2.25
C GLY A 29 5.56 16.99 3.08
N ARG A 30 4.37 16.60 2.57
CA ARG A 30 3.47 15.71 3.27
C ARG A 30 4.01 14.30 3.30
N ARG A 31 3.77 13.65 4.41
CA ARG A 31 4.15 12.27 4.63
C ARG A 31 2.90 11.40 4.71
N LEU A 32 2.97 10.21 4.14
CA LEU A 32 1.85 9.27 4.26
C LEU A 32 1.52 9.01 5.73
N GLY A 33 2.52 8.92 6.60
CA GLY A 33 2.31 8.75 8.03
C GLY A 33 1.47 9.84 8.69
N GLU A 34 1.40 11.03 8.11
CA GLU A 34 0.56 12.13 8.62
C GLU A 34 -0.89 11.99 8.18
N VAL A 35 -1.14 11.37 7.03
CA VAL A 35 -2.48 11.31 6.45
C VAL A 35 -3.13 9.94 6.57
N ILE A 36 -2.36 8.89 6.89
CA ILE A 36 -2.87 7.52 6.86
C ILE A 36 -3.93 7.23 7.92
N VAL A 37 -3.84 7.87 9.09
CA VAL A 37 -4.77 7.62 10.19
C VAL A 37 -6.19 7.99 9.77
N GLY A 38 -7.10 7.05 9.91
CA GLY A 38 -8.50 7.24 9.56
C GLY A 38 -9.09 6.03 8.87
N THR A 39 -10.27 6.24 8.31
CA THR A 39 -11.02 5.21 7.58
C THR A 39 -10.92 5.47 6.09
N TRP A 40 -10.59 4.43 5.35
CA TRP A 40 -10.38 4.47 3.91
C TRP A 40 -11.32 3.49 3.23
N GLN A 41 -12.02 3.98 2.23
CA GLN A 41 -12.99 3.21 1.45
C GLN A 41 -12.38 2.81 0.12
N ARG A 42 -12.51 1.53 -0.23
CA ARG A 42 -12.16 1.04 -1.56
C ARG A 42 -12.92 1.80 -2.64
N GLY A 43 -12.23 2.15 -3.73
CA GLY A 43 -12.88 2.66 -4.93
C GLY A 43 -13.62 1.56 -5.69
N TRP A 44 -14.83 1.88 -6.17
CA TRP A 44 -15.66 0.97 -6.96
C TRP A 44 -15.75 1.41 -8.43
N GLY A 45 -15.03 2.45 -8.80
CA GLY A 45 -14.97 2.93 -10.16
C GLY A 45 -14.16 2.03 -11.07
N GLU A 46 -14.33 2.21 -12.38
CA GLU A 46 -13.53 1.53 -13.38
C GLU A 46 -12.04 1.89 -13.19
N GLY A 47 -11.19 0.86 -13.12
CA GLY A 47 -9.76 1.04 -12.90
C GLY A 47 -9.33 1.26 -11.45
N ASP A 48 -10.26 1.35 -10.50
CA ASP A 48 -9.92 1.50 -9.08
C ASP A 48 -9.31 0.24 -8.47
N VAL A 49 -9.59 -0.92 -9.04
CA VAL A 49 -8.93 -2.19 -8.70
C VAL A 49 -8.50 -2.83 -10.01
N VAL A 50 -7.21 -3.11 -10.13
CA VAL A 50 -6.63 -3.77 -11.30
C VAL A 50 -5.89 -5.03 -10.83
N ILE A 51 -6.27 -6.17 -11.37
CA ILE A 51 -5.63 -7.45 -11.09
C ILE A 51 -4.95 -7.92 -12.37
N GLU A 52 -3.63 -8.10 -12.30
CA GLU A 52 -2.81 -8.51 -13.42
C GLU A 52 -2.19 -9.87 -13.12
N GLY A 53 -2.07 -10.71 -14.16
CA GLY A 53 -1.48 -12.03 -14.06
C GLY A 53 -2.37 -13.09 -14.71
N ASN A 54 -1.92 -14.33 -14.62
CA ASN A 54 -2.66 -15.47 -15.17
C ASN A 54 -3.68 -15.97 -14.14
N THR A 55 -4.83 -15.29 -14.07
CA THR A 55 -5.83 -15.53 -13.04
C THR A 55 -7.23 -15.28 -13.57
N ASP A 56 -8.20 -16.00 -13.01
CA ASP A 56 -9.63 -15.76 -13.21
C ASP A 56 -10.18 -14.72 -12.23
N LEU A 57 -9.35 -14.22 -11.31
CA LEU A 57 -9.76 -13.20 -10.35
C LEU A 57 -10.05 -11.88 -11.07
N ARG A 58 -11.16 -11.26 -10.71
CA ARG A 58 -11.63 -10.00 -11.24
C ARG A 58 -11.70 -8.95 -10.14
N PRO A 59 -11.77 -7.65 -10.49
CA PRO A 59 -11.88 -6.60 -9.48
C PRO A 59 -13.00 -6.80 -8.46
N GLU A 60 -14.14 -7.35 -8.87
CA GLU A 60 -15.25 -7.65 -7.98
C GLU A 60 -14.95 -8.74 -6.96
N ASN A 61 -13.92 -9.56 -7.18
CA ASN A 61 -13.46 -10.58 -6.23
C ASN A 61 -12.52 -10.03 -5.17
N PHE A 62 -12.14 -8.77 -5.27
CA PHE A 62 -11.31 -8.10 -4.27
C PHE A 62 -12.14 -7.91 -3.01
N ALA A 63 -11.80 -8.63 -1.95
CA ALA A 63 -12.65 -8.77 -0.78
C ALA A 63 -12.65 -7.55 0.13
N TYR A 64 -11.60 -6.74 0.08
CA TYR A 64 -11.44 -5.60 0.98
C TYR A 64 -12.33 -4.44 0.55
N ASP A 65 -13.10 -3.92 1.48
CA ASP A 65 -13.98 -2.77 1.26
C ASP A 65 -13.48 -1.54 2.00
N GLN A 66 -13.17 -1.68 3.29
CA GLN A 66 -12.68 -0.59 4.10
C GLN A 66 -11.42 -0.98 4.87
N PHE A 67 -10.58 0.01 5.08
CA PHE A 67 -9.42 -0.09 5.95
C PHE A 67 -9.50 1.00 7.00
N VAL A 68 -9.28 0.64 8.26
CA VAL A 68 -9.17 1.60 9.35
C VAL A 68 -7.74 1.54 9.89
N PHE A 69 -7.03 2.65 9.82
CA PHE A 69 -5.69 2.78 10.37
C PHE A 69 -5.75 3.64 11.62
N ASN A 70 -5.38 3.06 12.75
CA ASN A 70 -5.49 3.69 14.05
C ASN A 70 -4.23 4.48 14.42
N ASP A 71 -4.41 5.53 15.20
CA ASP A 71 -3.34 6.33 15.77
C ASP A 71 -3.02 5.83 17.18
N ASP A 72 -2.55 4.59 17.26
CA ASP A 72 -2.29 3.88 18.51
C ASP A 72 -0.85 3.34 18.63
N GLY A 73 0.00 3.79 17.75
CA GLY A 73 1.41 3.42 17.72
C GLY A 73 2.32 4.64 17.77
N SER A 74 3.32 4.69 16.91
CA SER A 74 4.32 5.74 16.87
C SER A 74 4.47 6.35 15.48
N TYR A 75 4.91 7.60 15.46
CA TYR A 75 5.27 8.30 14.24
C TYR A 75 6.53 9.14 14.49
N ASN A 76 7.57 8.91 13.69
CA ASN A 76 8.85 9.60 13.84
C ASN A 76 9.09 10.70 12.78
N GLY A 77 8.05 11.11 12.08
CA GLY A 77 8.15 12.07 10.98
C GLY A 77 8.37 11.44 9.61
N MET A 78 8.66 10.15 9.53
CA MET A 78 8.81 9.39 8.28
C MET A 78 8.02 8.10 8.29
N VAL A 79 8.13 7.32 9.36
CA VAL A 79 7.51 6.00 9.50
C VAL A 79 6.43 6.07 10.57
N ARG A 80 5.23 5.64 10.20
CA ARG A 80 4.13 5.46 11.16
C ARG A 80 3.88 3.99 11.40
N ASN A 81 3.68 3.67 12.67
CA ASN A 81 3.25 2.35 13.13
C ASN A 81 1.91 2.47 13.85
N GLY A 82 1.12 1.44 13.79
CA GLY A 82 -0.15 1.36 14.52
C GLY A 82 -0.85 0.05 14.24
N THR A 83 -2.12 -0.02 14.62
CA THR A 83 -2.97 -1.15 14.30
C THR A 83 -3.93 -0.81 13.17
N PHE A 84 -4.36 -1.83 12.43
CA PHE A 84 -5.31 -1.68 11.34
C PHE A 84 -6.40 -2.74 11.43
N ILE A 85 -7.54 -2.43 10.83
CA ILE A 85 -8.64 -3.37 10.62
C ILE A 85 -9.07 -3.26 9.17
N ALA A 86 -9.25 -4.40 8.50
CA ALA A 86 -9.80 -4.47 7.16
C ALA A 86 -11.17 -5.15 7.20
N TYR A 87 -12.15 -4.53 6.55
CA TYR A 87 -13.53 -5.00 6.51
C TYR A 87 -13.93 -5.41 5.09
N ASP A 88 -14.85 -6.35 5.00
CA ASP A 88 -15.50 -6.71 3.74
C ASP A 88 -16.71 -5.80 3.46
N THR A 89 -17.42 -6.06 2.35
CA THR A 89 -18.59 -5.28 1.94
C THR A 89 -19.79 -5.42 2.88
N HIS A 90 -19.77 -6.40 3.76
CA HIS A 90 -20.82 -6.62 4.76
C HIS A 90 -20.47 -6.01 6.13
N GLY A 91 -19.32 -5.33 6.22
CA GLY A 91 -18.85 -4.77 7.47
C GLY A 91 -18.23 -5.78 8.41
N SER A 92 -17.93 -6.98 7.93
CA SER A 92 -17.26 -8.03 8.71
C SER A 92 -15.77 -7.86 8.66
N VAL A 93 -15.09 -8.10 9.78
CA VAL A 93 -13.62 -8.01 9.85
C VAL A 93 -13.02 -9.17 9.05
N ILE A 94 -12.18 -8.83 8.07
CA ILE A 94 -11.38 -9.82 7.32
C ILE A 94 -10.08 -10.07 8.05
N PHE A 95 -9.35 -8.99 8.35
CA PHE A 95 -8.09 -9.02 9.05
C PHE A 95 -7.98 -7.86 10.01
N GLU A 96 -7.24 -8.08 11.09
CA GLU A 96 -6.78 -7.03 11.98
C GLU A 96 -5.35 -7.34 12.40
N GLY A 97 -4.56 -6.33 12.67
CA GLY A 97 -3.16 -6.51 13.03
C GLY A 97 -2.42 -5.18 13.10
N LYS A 98 -1.15 -5.23 12.77
CA LYS A 98 -0.25 -4.07 12.81
C LYS A 98 0.05 -3.58 11.41
N TYR A 99 0.24 -2.27 11.29
CA TYR A 99 0.72 -1.67 10.05
C TYR A 99 1.96 -0.81 10.31
N GLN A 100 2.74 -0.67 9.27
CA GLN A 100 3.85 0.27 9.20
C GLN A 100 3.86 0.88 7.81
N CYS A 101 3.98 2.20 7.73
CA CYS A 101 4.07 2.87 6.43
C CYS A 101 5.03 4.04 6.44
N ASP A 102 5.60 4.28 5.27
CA ASP A 102 6.28 5.50 4.88
C ASP A 102 5.72 5.96 3.53
N ASN A 103 6.35 6.92 2.88
CA ASN A 103 5.86 7.45 1.60
C ASN A 103 5.95 6.46 0.43
N HIS A 104 6.68 5.38 0.59
CA HIS A 104 6.97 4.45 -0.50
C HIS A 104 6.42 3.05 -0.27
N ASN A 105 6.29 2.65 0.99
CA ASN A 105 5.95 1.28 1.34
C ASN A 105 4.92 1.23 2.45
N MET A 106 4.09 0.21 2.38
CA MET A 106 3.16 -0.14 3.45
C MET A 106 3.31 -1.62 3.76
N LYS A 107 3.49 -1.92 5.03
CA LYS A 107 3.52 -3.28 5.53
C LYS A 107 2.30 -3.51 6.41
N LEU A 108 1.53 -4.53 6.09
CA LEU A 108 0.42 -5.01 6.89
C LEU A 108 0.78 -6.37 7.47
N GLU A 109 0.68 -6.50 8.79
CA GLU A 109 0.92 -7.75 9.51
C GLU A 109 -0.36 -8.19 10.19
N PRO A 110 -1.24 -8.93 9.49
CA PRO A 110 -2.44 -9.48 10.11
C PRO A 110 -2.09 -10.47 11.21
N ASN A 111 -2.83 -10.45 12.31
CA ASN A 111 -2.63 -11.36 13.42
C ASN A 111 -2.83 -12.82 12.96
N GLY A 112 -1.80 -13.64 13.13
CA GLY A 112 -1.84 -15.06 12.74
C GLY A 112 -1.67 -15.35 11.25
N GLU A 113 -1.46 -14.32 10.43
CA GLU A 113 -1.29 -14.43 8.98
C GLU A 113 0.10 -13.95 8.55
N GLY A 114 0.42 -14.16 7.27
CA GLY A 114 1.66 -13.64 6.68
C GLY A 114 1.62 -12.15 6.46
N LYS A 115 2.78 -11.57 6.21
CA LYS A 115 2.92 -10.14 5.94
C LYS A 115 2.46 -9.81 4.52
N MET A 116 1.79 -8.66 4.38
CA MET A 116 1.52 -8.05 3.09
C MET A 116 2.44 -6.84 2.93
N LEU A 117 3.24 -6.83 1.85
CA LEU A 117 4.10 -5.72 1.50
C LEU A 117 3.53 -5.04 0.26
N ALA A 118 3.13 -3.80 0.42
CA ALA A 118 2.57 -3.00 -0.66
C ALA A 118 3.48 -1.82 -0.97
N GLN A 119 3.53 -1.44 -2.25
CA GLN A 119 4.14 -0.19 -2.69
C GLN A 119 3.09 0.92 -2.64
N VAL A 120 3.48 2.07 -2.16
CA VAL A 120 2.68 3.28 -2.26
C VAL A 120 2.93 3.89 -3.64
N VAL A 121 1.96 3.75 -4.54
CA VAL A 121 2.08 4.26 -5.91
C VAL A 121 1.97 5.78 -5.89
N TYR A 122 0.96 6.30 -5.21
CA TYR A 122 0.84 7.70 -4.88
C TYR A 122 -0.14 7.88 -3.72
N PHE A 123 -0.13 9.05 -3.12
CA PHE A 123 -1.12 9.45 -2.12
C PHE A 123 -1.33 10.95 -2.15
N THR A 124 -2.52 11.34 -1.72
CA THR A 124 -2.91 12.71 -1.37
C THR A 124 -3.50 12.69 0.03
N ASP A 125 -4.10 13.77 0.48
CA ASP A 125 -4.77 13.80 1.78
C ASP A 125 -5.91 12.80 1.92
N ASP A 126 -6.54 12.47 0.81
CA ASP A 126 -7.77 11.68 0.80
C ASP A 126 -7.75 10.50 -0.18
N THR A 127 -6.66 10.30 -0.89
CA THR A 127 -6.54 9.23 -1.88
C THR A 127 -5.23 8.49 -1.68
N LEU A 128 -5.28 7.16 -1.73
CA LEU A 128 -4.11 6.30 -1.61
C LEU A 128 -4.22 5.19 -2.64
N LYS A 129 -3.17 5.04 -3.45
CA LYS A 129 -3.05 3.97 -4.41
C LYS A 129 -1.92 3.04 -3.99
N LEU A 130 -2.28 1.78 -3.79
CA LEU A 130 -1.36 0.72 -3.36
C LEU A 130 -1.23 -0.36 -4.42
N ARG A 131 -0.06 -0.96 -4.47
CA ARG A 131 0.24 -2.08 -5.35
C ARG A 131 0.94 -3.17 -4.55
N TYR A 132 0.46 -4.41 -4.63
CA TYR A 132 1.13 -5.54 -4.03
C TYR A 132 1.17 -6.74 -4.96
N GLU A 133 2.18 -7.57 -4.79
CA GLU A 133 2.34 -8.82 -5.52
C GLU A 133 2.00 -9.99 -4.61
N ASN A 134 1.16 -10.88 -5.11
CA ASN A 134 0.86 -12.13 -4.44
C ASN A 134 1.62 -13.23 -5.16
N GLU A 135 2.72 -13.69 -4.58
CA GLU A 135 3.61 -14.70 -5.18
C GLU A 135 2.95 -16.08 -5.26
N GLU A 136 2.08 -16.40 -4.31
CA GLU A 136 1.37 -17.67 -4.28
C GLU A 136 0.48 -17.85 -5.52
N TYR A 137 -0.22 -16.79 -5.91
CA TYR A 137 -1.11 -16.80 -7.07
C TYR A 137 -0.48 -16.16 -8.31
N ASN A 138 0.74 -15.65 -8.20
CA ASN A 138 1.46 -14.97 -9.27
C ASN A 138 0.62 -13.84 -9.90
N ILE A 139 0.03 -13.03 -9.07
CA ILE A 139 -0.77 -11.87 -9.47
C ILE A 139 -0.23 -10.59 -8.86
N THR A 140 -0.51 -9.48 -9.52
CA THR A 140 -0.27 -8.14 -9.00
C THR A 140 -1.60 -7.43 -8.87
N VAL A 141 -1.86 -6.85 -7.72
CA VAL A 141 -3.08 -6.09 -7.46
C VAL A 141 -2.71 -4.65 -7.20
N THR A 142 -3.34 -3.75 -7.94
CA THR A 142 -3.24 -2.31 -7.73
C THR A 142 -4.64 -1.79 -7.40
N PHE A 143 -4.78 -1.05 -6.32
CA PHE A 143 -6.09 -0.58 -5.90
C PHE A 143 -6.02 0.81 -5.27
N ILE A 144 -7.13 1.52 -5.35
CA ILE A 144 -7.30 2.86 -4.81
C ILE A 144 -8.27 2.80 -3.64
N VAL A 145 -7.90 3.47 -2.56
CA VAL A 145 -8.80 3.74 -1.43
C VAL A 145 -8.89 5.24 -1.22
N ARG A 146 -10.05 5.71 -0.78
CA ARG A 146 -10.31 7.11 -0.49
C ARG A 146 -10.75 7.28 0.95
N LYS A 147 -10.25 8.31 1.58
CA LYS A 147 -10.57 8.63 2.97
C LYS A 147 -12.01 9.13 3.10
N ILE A 148 -12.70 8.60 4.05
CA ILE A 148 -14.07 9.00 4.37
C ILE A 148 -14.17 9.62 5.76
#